data_9f97f5b36fb3bf915022070db2a99932
#
_entry.id   9f97f5b36fb3bf915022070db2a99932
#
_cell.length_a   1.000
_cell.length_b   1.000
_cell.length_c   1.000
_cell.angle_alpha   90.00
_cell.angle_beta   90.00
_cell.angle_gamma   90.00
#
_symmetry.space_group_name_H-M   'P 1'
#
loop_
_entity.id
_entity.type
_entity.pdbx_description
1 polymer ?
#
loop_
_entity_poly.entity_id
_entity_poly.type
_entity_poly.pdbx_seq_one_letter_code
_entity_poly.pdbx_strand_id
1 'polypeptide(L)'
;MAFYLIAPAPMYREKVAPAQRLDGDETIDAAWPSPRRAACDNVPTIQPHSERPAMTARLIVMDIDSTLINQEVIDLLGEEAGVGGQVARITERAMRGELDFKQALEERVELLAGLDESVFERTFERVTFTPGALELVRSAHSKGWKVGVVSGGFHEVADKIVAAAGIDFCLANRLEVVDGKLTGKLAADIVTKESKLIQLLDWAVECGVDMAHTVAIGDGANDIPMIQAAGTGIAFCAKPKTREAAPFAIDERNLMLAMDIILRD
;
A
#
# COMPACT_ATOMS: atom_id res chain seq x y z
N MET A 1 -17.30 7.92 -35.10
CA MET A 1 -17.24 6.49 -34.72
C MET A 1 -15.94 5.93 -35.26
N ALA A 2 -14.95 5.78 -34.39
CA ALA A 2 -13.71 5.05 -34.70
C ALA A 2 -13.31 4.33 -33.41
N PHE A 3 -13.46 3.02 -33.41
CA PHE A 3 -13.03 2.13 -32.32
C PHE A 3 -11.52 1.95 -32.44
N TYR A 4 -10.75 2.37 -31.44
CA TYR A 4 -9.35 1.95 -31.27
C TYR A 4 -9.32 0.67 -30.45
N LEU A 5 -8.99 -0.42 -31.10
CA LEU A 5 -8.64 -1.70 -30.50
C LEU A 5 -7.24 -1.59 -29.88
N ILE A 6 -7.13 -1.69 -28.57
CA ILE A 6 -5.86 -1.83 -27.87
C ILE A 6 -5.46 -3.29 -27.93
N ALA A 7 -4.31 -3.59 -28.56
CA ALA A 7 -3.72 -4.92 -28.62
C ALA A 7 -3.05 -5.28 -27.29
N PRO A 8 -3.13 -6.54 -26.83
CA PRO A 8 -2.45 -6.99 -25.62
C PRO A 8 -0.94 -7.14 -25.85
N ALA A 9 -0.16 -6.82 -24.80
CA ALA A 9 1.28 -6.97 -24.76
C ALA A 9 1.74 -8.43 -24.92
N PRO A 10 2.94 -8.70 -25.49
CA PRO A 10 3.40 -10.06 -25.77
C PRO A 10 3.83 -10.78 -24.49
N MET A 11 3.24 -11.96 -24.27
CA MET A 11 3.68 -12.92 -23.26
C MET A 11 5.06 -13.50 -23.64
N TYR A 12 6.03 -13.38 -22.73
CA TYR A 12 7.32 -14.08 -22.82
C TYR A 12 7.08 -15.60 -22.65
N ARG A 13 7.27 -16.37 -23.74
CA ARG A 13 7.36 -17.81 -23.67
C ARG A 13 8.83 -18.21 -23.49
N GLU A 14 9.15 -18.75 -22.33
CA GLU A 14 10.40 -19.50 -22.15
C GLU A 14 10.36 -20.79 -22.98
N LYS A 15 11.42 -21.00 -23.77
CA LYS A 15 11.64 -22.22 -24.55
C LYS A 15 12.17 -23.32 -23.63
N VAL A 16 11.34 -24.31 -23.35
CA VAL A 16 11.79 -25.55 -22.73
C VAL A 16 12.38 -26.42 -23.83
N ALA A 17 13.65 -26.83 -23.69
CA ALA A 17 14.33 -27.76 -24.59
C ALA A 17 13.81 -29.19 -24.43
N PRO A 18 13.73 -29.99 -25.49
CA PRO A 18 13.22 -31.37 -25.41
C PRO A 18 14.23 -32.32 -24.75
N ALA A 19 13.71 -33.16 -23.82
CA ALA A 19 14.47 -34.23 -23.19
C ALA A 19 14.89 -35.29 -24.24
N GLN A 20 16.16 -35.64 -24.27
CA GLN A 20 16.69 -36.76 -25.04
C GLN A 20 16.26 -38.10 -24.40
N ARG A 21 15.69 -38.99 -25.25
CA ARG A 21 15.49 -40.40 -24.91
C ARG A 21 16.83 -41.12 -25.01
N LEU A 22 17.18 -41.86 -23.96
CA LEU A 22 18.21 -42.89 -24.01
C LEU A 22 17.50 -44.22 -24.10
N ASP A 23 17.61 -44.87 -25.26
CA ASP A 23 17.26 -46.28 -25.46
C ASP A 23 18.41 -47.13 -24.90
N GLY A 24 18.09 -48.07 -24.06
CA GLY A 24 19.04 -49.05 -23.53
C GLY A 24 18.30 -50.17 -22.83
N ASP A 25 17.97 -51.19 -23.62
CA ASP A 25 17.38 -52.46 -23.20
C ASP A 25 18.51 -53.32 -22.55
N GLU A 26 18.44 -53.61 -21.27
CA GLU A 26 19.15 -54.71 -20.63
C GLU A 26 18.33 -55.30 -19.50
N THR A 27 17.73 -56.47 -19.81
CA THR A 27 17.08 -57.36 -18.90
C THR A 27 18.11 -58.01 -17.98
N ILE A 28 18.06 -57.75 -16.70
CA ILE A 28 18.80 -58.52 -15.67
C ILE A 28 17.78 -59.18 -14.76
N ASP A 29 17.65 -60.52 -14.98
CA ASP A 29 16.89 -61.43 -14.14
C ASP A 29 17.69 -61.66 -12.85
N ALA A 30 17.32 -61.08 -11.72
CA ALA A 30 17.88 -61.35 -10.40
C ALA A 30 16.72 -61.53 -9.40
N ALA A 31 16.42 -62.79 -9.12
CA ALA A 31 15.48 -63.18 -8.08
C ALA A 31 15.97 -62.70 -6.70
N TRP A 32 15.24 -61.77 -6.08
CA TRP A 32 15.46 -61.27 -4.74
C TRP A 32 14.64 -62.12 -3.76
N PRO A 33 15.24 -62.69 -2.68
CA PRO A 33 14.51 -63.45 -1.68
C PRO A 33 13.61 -62.54 -0.84
N SER A 34 12.34 -62.99 -0.68
CA SER A 34 11.36 -62.30 0.17
C SER A 34 11.81 -62.23 1.62
N PRO A 35 11.82 -61.02 2.24
CA PRO A 35 12.05 -60.91 3.68
C PRO A 35 10.77 -61.35 4.44
N ARG A 36 10.99 -62.22 5.44
CA ARG A 36 9.96 -62.67 6.39
C ARG A 36 9.35 -61.45 7.09
N ARG A 37 8.01 -61.47 7.21
CA ARG A 37 7.24 -60.51 8.02
C ARG A 37 7.71 -60.62 9.48
N ALA A 38 8.47 -59.58 9.94
CA ALA A 38 8.58 -59.31 11.38
C ALA A 38 7.43 -58.33 11.72
N ALA A 39 6.63 -58.73 12.70
CA ALA A 39 5.59 -57.88 13.27
C ALA A 39 6.27 -56.67 13.92
N CYS A 40 6.09 -55.49 13.34
CA CYS A 40 6.38 -54.20 13.98
C CYS A 40 5.02 -53.55 14.34
N ASP A 41 4.44 -54.05 15.45
CA ASP A 41 3.42 -53.30 16.18
C ASP A 41 4.15 -52.20 16.94
N ASN A 42 3.97 -51.00 16.52
CA ASN A 42 4.12 -49.68 17.12
C ASN A 42 4.81 -48.68 16.17
N VAL A 43 4.11 -48.34 15.08
CA VAL A 43 4.37 -47.08 14.40
C VAL A 43 3.53 -46.02 15.13
N PRO A 44 4.11 -45.01 15.78
CA PRO A 44 3.31 -43.93 16.34
C PRO A 44 2.60 -43.25 15.17
N THR A 45 1.27 -43.31 15.20
CA THR A 45 0.42 -42.55 14.28
C THR A 45 0.72 -41.06 14.54
N ILE A 46 1.49 -40.44 13.64
CA ILE A 46 1.63 -38.97 13.61
C ILE A 46 0.24 -38.46 13.27
N GLN A 47 -0.47 -38.02 14.29
CA GLN A 47 -1.70 -37.27 14.06
C GLN A 47 -1.31 -36.03 13.25
N PRO A 48 -2.03 -35.72 12.15
CA PRO A 48 -1.81 -34.47 11.44
C PRO A 48 -1.96 -33.36 12.48
N HIS A 49 -0.93 -32.53 12.60
CA HIS A 49 -1.01 -31.32 13.39
C HIS A 49 -2.31 -30.62 13.02
N SER A 50 -3.14 -30.33 14.03
CA SER A 50 -4.35 -29.55 13.85
C SER A 50 -4.00 -28.35 12.95
N GLU A 51 -4.57 -28.33 11.76
CA GLU A 51 -4.49 -27.17 10.87
C GLU A 51 -4.88 -25.97 11.73
N ARG A 52 -3.93 -25.09 11.99
CA ARG A 52 -4.31 -23.75 12.52
C ARG A 52 -5.31 -23.24 11.54
N PRO A 53 -6.48 -22.74 11.99
CA PRO A 53 -7.43 -22.14 11.08
C PRO A 53 -6.67 -21.14 10.21
N ALA A 54 -6.75 -21.30 8.89
CA ALA A 54 -6.10 -20.41 7.96
C ALA A 54 -6.57 -18.99 8.34
N MET A 55 -5.64 -18.11 8.75
CA MET A 55 -6.00 -16.75 9.09
C MET A 55 -6.62 -16.11 7.85
N THR A 56 -7.82 -15.56 7.98
CA THR A 56 -8.52 -14.89 6.88
C THR A 56 -7.60 -13.82 6.30
N ALA A 57 -7.41 -13.84 4.97
CA ALA A 57 -6.65 -12.82 4.29
C ALA A 57 -7.28 -11.45 4.53
N ARG A 58 -6.47 -10.45 4.83
CA ARG A 58 -6.93 -9.07 5.01
C ARG A 58 -6.12 -8.13 4.12
N LEU A 59 -6.73 -6.99 3.80
CA LEU A 59 -6.09 -5.88 3.11
C LEU A 59 -6.15 -4.65 4.01
N ILE A 60 -5.00 -4.06 4.31
CA ILE A 60 -4.89 -2.78 5.03
C ILE A 60 -4.57 -1.69 4.01
N VAL A 61 -5.40 -0.66 3.91
CA VAL A 61 -5.14 0.53 3.09
C VAL A 61 -5.07 1.74 4.00
N MET A 62 -4.02 2.55 3.87
CA MET A 62 -3.86 3.72 4.73
C MET A 62 -3.39 4.95 3.94
N ASP A 63 -3.61 6.14 4.50
CA ASP A 63 -2.99 7.36 4.04
C ASP A 63 -1.49 7.37 4.38
N ILE A 64 -0.73 8.23 3.68
CA ILE A 64 0.71 8.43 3.96
C ILE A 64 0.90 9.59 4.91
N ASP A 65 0.55 10.79 4.47
CA ASP A 65 0.82 12.05 5.16
C ASP A 65 0.07 12.10 6.49
N SER A 66 0.74 12.48 7.57
CA SER A 66 0.17 12.50 8.92
C SER A 66 -0.41 11.17 9.44
N THR A 67 -0.32 10.08 8.67
CA THR A 67 -0.77 8.74 9.05
C THR A 67 0.40 7.74 9.08
N LEU A 68 0.91 7.27 7.94
CA LEU A 68 2.07 6.36 7.87
C LEU A 68 3.36 7.07 8.27
N ILE A 69 3.47 8.36 7.93
CA ILE A 69 4.59 9.25 8.30
C ILE A 69 4.10 10.41 9.17
N ASN A 70 5.05 11.09 9.82
CA ASN A 70 4.71 12.21 10.72
C ASN A 70 4.49 13.54 10.00
N GLN A 71 4.97 13.68 8.77
CA GLN A 71 5.00 14.94 8.02
C GLN A 71 3.91 14.96 6.93
N GLU A 72 3.70 16.16 6.38
CA GLU A 72 3.04 16.41 5.10
C GLU A 72 4.13 16.61 4.04
N VAL A 73 4.17 15.77 3.00
CA VAL A 73 5.22 15.82 1.97
C VAL A 73 5.23 17.16 1.24
N ILE A 74 4.05 17.76 0.97
CA ILE A 74 3.96 19.06 0.30
C ILE A 74 4.57 20.20 1.14
N ASP A 75 4.48 20.12 2.47
CA ASP A 75 5.07 21.12 3.35
C ASP A 75 6.61 21.01 3.34
N LEU A 76 7.14 19.78 3.36
CA LEU A 76 8.59 19.54 3.22
C LEU A 76 9.14 20.06 1.88
N LEU A 77 8.42 19.80 0.77
CA LEU A 77 8.79 20.32 -0.55
C LEU A 77 8.73 21.85 -0.59
N GLY A 78 7.72 22.46 0.03
CA GLY A 78 7.59 23.91 0.15
C GLY A 78 8.73 24.55 0.95
N GLU A 79 9.20 23.88 1.99
CA GLU A 79 10.38 24.33 2.76
C GLU A 79 11.67 24.25 1.93
N GLU A 80 11.89 23.15 1.21
CA GLU A 80 13.00 22.99 0.27
C GLU A 80 13.00 24.06 -0.84
N ALA A 81 11.81 24.47 -1.29
CA ALA A 81 11.62 25.55 -2.24
C ALA A 81 11.80 26.95 -1.63
N GLY A 82 11.89 27.08 -0.31
CA GLY A 82 11.90 28.37 0.38
C GLY A 82 10.53 29.08 0.37
N VAL A 83 9.45 28.37 0.08
CA VAL A 83 8.07 28.90 -0.04
C VAL A 83 7.12 28.34 1.04
N GLY A 84 7.62 27.67 2.08
CA GLY A 84 6.82 27.03 3.11
C GLY A 84 5.73 27.95 3.72
N GLY A 85 6.05 29.24 3.95
CA GLY A 85 5.05 30.20 4.41
C GLY A 85 3.93 30.51 3.40
N GLN A 86 4.17 30.30 2.10
CA GLN A 86 3.13 30.45 1.07
C GLN A 86 2.26 29.18 1.03
N VAL A 87 2.86 28.00 1.10
CA VAL A 87 2.18 26.71 1.19
C VAL A 87 1.24 26.69 2.40
N ALA A 88 1.71 27.10 3.59
CA ALA A 88 0.90 27.19 4.79
C ALA A 88 -0.32 28.11 4.62
N ARG A 89 -0.16 29.30 4.00
CA ARG A 89 -1.29 30.20 3.73
C ARG A 89 -2.34 29.61 2.79
N ILE A 90 -1.93 28.85 1.77
CA ILE A 90 -2.87 28.16 0.86
C ILE A 90 -3.63 27.09 1.63
N THR A 91 -2.93 26.32 2.47
CA THR A 91 -3.55 25.31 3.35
C THR A 91 -4.58 25.94 4.29
N GLU A 92 -4.29 27.11 4.90
CA GLU A 92 -5.26 27.82 5.74
C GLU A 92 -6.49 28.28 4.96
N ARG A 93 -6.33 28.77 3.73
CA ARG A 93 -7.44 29.17 2.85
C ARG A 93 -8.34 27.97 2.52
N ALA A 94 -7.74 26.81 2.22
CA ALA A 94 -8.48 25.58 1.98
C ALA A 94 -9.25 25.13 3.24
N MET A 95 -8.63 25.21 4.43
CA MET A 95 -9.29 24.87 5.69
C MET A 95 -10.47 25.78 6.03
N ARG A 96 -10.44 27.04 5.59
CA ARG A 96 -11.57 27.97 5.70
C ARG A 96 -12.65 27.78 4.61
N GLY A 97 -12.43 26.85 3.66
CA GLY A 97 -13.35 26.56 2.56
C GLY A 97 -13.31 27.60 1.42
N GLU A 98 -12.25 28.43 1.35
CA GLU A 98 -12.05 29.41 0.28
C GLU A 98 -11.52 28.74 -1.01
N LEU A 99 -10.91 27.55 -0.89
CA LEU A 99 -10.41 26.74 -1.98
C LEU A 99 -10.92 25.31 -1.81
N ASP A 100 -11.24 24.66 -2.92
CA ASP A 100 -11.43 23.23 -2.92
C ASP A 100 -10.09 22.47 -2.88
N PHE A 101 -10.14 21.14 -2.72
CA PHE A 101 -8.94 20.32 -2.61
C PHE A 101 -8.03 20.43 -3.84
N LYS A 102 -8.63 20.42 -5.05
CA LYS A 102 -7.90 20.49 -6.31
C LYS A 102 -7.20 21.83 -6.46
N GLN A 103 -7.92 22.93 -6.26
CA GLN A 103 -7.38 24.29 -6.32
C GLN A 103 -6.21 24.48 -5.33
N ALA A 104 -6.39 24.02 -4.09
CA ALA A 104 -5.36 24.13 -3.07
C ALA A 104 -4.11 23.31 -3.42
N LEU A 105 -4.27 22.11 -4.01
CA LEU A 105 -3.15 21.28 -4.44
C LEU A 105 -2.42 21.94 -5.61
N GLU A 106 -3.12 22.38 -6.63
CA GLU A 106 -2.55 23.02 -7.82
C GLU A 106 -1.79 24.31 -7.45
N GLU A 107 -2.39 25.21 -6.62
CA GLU A 107 -1.71 26.43 -6.14
C GLU A 107 -0.41 26.11 -5.35
N ARG A 108 -0.37 25.04 -4.55
CA ARG A 108 0.83 24.65 -3.80
C ARG A 108 1.89 24.05 -4.72
N VAL A 109 1.48 23.20 -5.69
CA VAL A 109 2.40 22.59 -6.65
C VAL A 109 3.02 23.64 -7.58
N GLU A 110 2.28 24.67 -7.99
CA GLU A 110 2.80 25.77 -8.81
C GLU A 110 3.98 26.48 -8.15
N LEU A 111 3.98 26.59 -6.82
CA LEU A 111 5.09 27.20 -6.05
C LEU A 111 6.39 26.39 -6.11
N LEU A 112 6.33 25.12 -6.54
CA LEU A 112 7.50 24.23 -6.65
C LEU A 112 8.19 24.34 -8.01
N ALA A 113 7.68 25.15 -8.95
CA ALA A 113 8.22 25.30 -10.28
C ALA A 113 9.73 25.70 -10.25
N GLY A 114 10.52 25.01 -11.08
CA GLY A 114 11.96 25.28 -11.22
C GLY A 114 12.86 24.57 -10.21
N LEU A 115 12.31 23.88 -9.21
CA LEU A 115 13.09 23.03 -8.31
C LEU A 115 13.75 21.89 -9.11
N ASP A 116 14.99 21.58 -8.75
CA ASP A 116 15.70 20.41 -9.26
C ASP A 116 15.12 19.13 -8.65
N GLU A 117 14.99 18.07 -9.44
CA GLU A 117 14.38 16.78 -9.00
C GLU A 117 15.12 16.12 -7.82
N SER A 118 16.38 16.50 -7.55
CA SER A 118 17.09 16.05 -6.34
C SER A 118 16.39 16.48 -5.03
N VAL A 119 15.41 17.41 -5.10
CA VAL A 119 14.56 17.77 -3.97
C VAL A 119 13.82 16.56 -3.40
N PHE A 120 13.46 15.60 -4.21
CA PHE A 120 12.72 14.41 -3.75
C PHE A 120 13.55 13.54 -2.80
N GLU A 121 14.86 13.41 -3.06
CA GLU A 121 15.77 12.70 -2.15
C GLU A 121 15.91 13.44 -0.82
N ARG A 122 16.20 14.74 -0.86
CA ARG A 122 16.31 15.56 0.35
C ARG A 122 15.02 15.57 1.17
N THR A 123 13.86 15.60 0.49
CA THR A 123 12.55 15.49 1.16
C THR A 123 12.40 14.14 1.84
N PHE A 124 12.74 13.04 1.15
CA PHE A 124 12.65 11.70 1.72
C PHE A 124 13.56 11.53 2.94
N GLU A 125 14.78 12.08 2.94
CA GLU A 125 15.71 12.05 4.09
C GLU A 125 15.13 12.70 5.36
N ARG A 126 14.15 13.59 5.21
CA ARG A 126 13.46 14.28 6.31
C ARG A 126 12.20 13.56 6.79
N VAL A 127 11.76 12.55 6.06
CA VAL A 127 10.58 11.76 6.44
C VAL A 127 10.89 10.88 7.64
N THR A 128 9.96 10.84 8.59
CA THR A 128 10.01 9.91 9.72
C THR A 128 8.73 9.10 9.78
N PHE A 129 8.87 7.79 9.92
CA PHE A 129 7.70 6.92 10.10
C PHE A 129 7.00 7.20 11.43
N THR A 130 5.67 7.15 11.40
CA THR A 130 4.86 7.16 12.62
C THR A 130 5.26 5.98 13.51
N PRO A 131 5.37 6.17 14.85
CA PRO A 131 5.63 5.06 15.77
C PRO A 131 4.71 3.86 15.50
N GLY A 132 5.27 2.67 15.45
CA GLY A 132 4.53 1.44 15.16
C GLY A 132 4.20 1.17 13.70
N ALA A 133 4.49 2.09 12.76
CA ALA A 133 4.15 1.93 11.34
C ALA A 133 4.84 0.72 10.70
N LEU A 134 6.15 0.62 10.83
CA LEU A 134 6.91 -0.50 10.27
C LEU A 134 6.58 -1.84 10.96
N GLU A 135 6.25 -1.80 12.25
CA GLU A 135 5.79 -2.97 13.01
C GLU A 135 4.42 -3.44 12.52
N LEU A 136 3.50 -2.52 12.24
CA LEU A 136 2.19 -2.81 11.66
C LEU A 136 2.34 -3.56 10.33
N VAL A 137 3.15 -3.01 9.40
CA VAL A 137 3.39 -3.61 8.08
C VAL A 137 3.99 -5.01 8.22
N ARG A 138 5.04 -5.17 9.04
CA ARG A 138 5.65 -6.49 9.29
C ARG A 138 4.67 -7.47 9.93
N SER A 139 3.85 -7.02 10.87
CA SER A 139 2.83 -7.86 11.52
C SER A 139 1.75 -8.30 10.53
N ALA A 140 1.28 -7.42 9.64
CA ALA A 140 0.35 -7.75 8.57
C ALA A 140 0.94 -8.81 7.63
N HIS A 141 2.16 -8.61 7.14
CA HIS A 141 2.85 -9.57 6.25
C HIS A 141 3.08 -10.93 6.91
N SER A 142 3.42 -10.96 8.21
CA SER A 142 3.59 -12.22 8.94
C SER A 142 2.31 -13.08 9.01
N LYS A 143 1.16 -12.46 8.76
CA LYS A 143 -0.17 -13.09 8.69
C LYS A 143 -0.62 -13.37 7.24
N GLY A 144 0.23 -13.05 6.25
CA GLY A 144 -0.12 -13.18 4.84
C GLY A 144 -1.07 -12.09 4.34
N TRP A 145 -1.24 -11.00 5.07
CA TRP A 145 -2.07 -9.86 4.68
C TRP A 145 -1.31 -8.93 3.74
N LYS A 146 -2.06 -8.14 2.97
CA LYS A 146 -1.53 -7.13 2.07
C LYS A 146 -1.68 -5.73 2.66
N VAL A 147 -0.75 -4.84 2.31
CA VAL A 147 -0.75 -3.44 2.76
C VAL A 147 -0.62 -2.52 1.56
N GLY A 148 -1.52 -1.57 1.44
CA GLY A 148 -1.49 -0.51 0.43
C GLY A 148 -1.53 0.88 1.04
N VAL A 149 -1.08 1.87 0.28
CA VAL A 149 -1.18 3.29 0.65
C VAL A 149 -1.83 4.10 -0.47
N VAL A 150 -2.75 5.00 -0.11
CA VAL A 150 -3.39 5.92 -1.05
C VAL A 150 -3.27 7.34 -0.51
N SER A 151 -2.49 8.19 -1.19
CA SER A 151 -2.11 9.50 -0.68
C SER A 151 -2.47 10.64 -1.65
N GLY A 152 -2.81 11.78 -1.08
CA GLY A 152 -2.81 13.07 -1.79
C GLY A 152 -1.41 13.66 -1.99
N GLY A 153 -0.35 13.01 -1.47
CA GLY A 153 1.05 13.35 -1.73
C GLY A 153 1.53 12.91 -3.12
N PHE A 154 2.84 12.67 -3.29
CA PHE A 154 3.44 12.50 -4.61
C PHE A 154 4.29 11.23 -4.70
N HIS A 155 4.13 10.48 -5.80
CA HIS A 155 4.86 9.24 -6.09
C HIS A 155 6.38 9.40 -5.97
N GLU A 156 6.93 10.56 -6.34
CA GLU A 156 8.37 10.84 -6.34
C GLU A 156 9.00 10.68 -4.94
N VAL A 157 8.18 10.85 -3.87
CA VAL A 157 8.59 10.62 -2.48
C VAL A 157 7.89 9.37 -1.92
N ALA A 158 6.61 9.14 -2.26
CA ALA A 158 5.81 8.02 -1.78
C ALA A 158 6.42 6.67 -2.16
N ASP A 159 6.95 6.50 -3.39
CA ASP A 159 7.59 5.26 -3.84
C ASP A 159 8.80 4.89 -2.98
N LYS A 160 9.57 5.88 -2.50
CA LYS A 160 10.71 5.67 -1.58
C LYS A 160 10.22 5.25 -0.18
N ILE A 161 9.14 5.88 0.32
CA ILE A 161 8.51 5.53 1.60
C ILE A 161 7.99 4.08 1.54
N VAL A 162 7.29 3.73 0.47
CA VAL A 162 6.74 2.39 0.21
C VAL A 162 7.85 1.34 0.18
N ALA A 163 8.94 1.61 -0.55
CA ALA A 163 10.09 0.71 -0.61
C ALA A 163 10.75 0.52 0.75
N ALA A 164 10.92 1.60 1.52
CA ALA A 164 11.52 1.54 2.86
C ALA A 164 10.63 0.80 3.89
N ALA A 165 9.30 0.89 3.76
CA ALA A 165 8.35 0.21 4.64
C ALA A 165 8.02 -1.21 4.19
N GLY A 166 8.33 -1.58 2.94
CA GLY A 166 7.98 -2.87 2.34
C GLY A 166 6.49 -3.02 2.02
N ILE A 167 5.81 -1.92 1.68
CA ILE A 167 4.36 -1.88 1.36
C ILE A 167 4.12 -2.46 -0.04
N ASP A 168 2.99 -3.16 -0.24
CA ASP A 168 2.69 -3.90 -1.46
C ASP A 168 2.13 -2.99 -2.58
N PHE A 169 1.33 -1.98 -2.25
CA PHE A 169 0.61 -1.14 -3.22
C PHE A 169 0.71 0.34 -2.89
N CYS A 170 0.76 1.18 -3.92
CA CYS A 170 0.80 2.63 -3.78
C CYS A 170 0.00 3.34 -4.86
N LEU A 171 -0.83 4.30 -4.46
CA LEU A 171 -1.41 5.30 -5.33
C LEU A 171 -1.17 6.69 -4.74
N ALA A 172 -0.56 7.58 -5.51
CA ALA A 172 -0.34 8.97 -5.14
C ALA A 172 -0.44 9.88 -6.39
N ASN A 173 -0.45 11.17 -6.22
CA ASN A 173 -0.31 12.08 -7.34
C ASN A 173 1.08 11.96 -7.97
N ARG A 174 1.28 12.58 -9.12
CA ARG A 174 2.58 12.63 -9.79
C ARG A 174 2.91 14.06 -10.20
N LEU A 175 4.12 14.50 -9.88
CA LEU A 175 4.61 15.81 -10.29
C LEU A 175 5.18 15.74 -11.72
N GLU A 176 4.95 16.81 -12.50
CA GLU A 176 5.54 16.88 -13.83
C GLU A 176 6.99 17.39 -13.73
N VAL A 177 7.92 16.61 -14.27
CA VAL A 177 9.36 16.93 -14.33
C VAL A 177 9.78 16.99 -15.79
N VAL A 178 10.43 18.08 -16.19
CA VAL A 178 10.99 18.28 -17.54
C VAL A 178 12.43 18.75 -17.37
N ASP A 179 13.35 18.10 -18.06
CA ASP A 179 14.80 18.38 -18.02
C ASP A 179 15.37 18.42 -16.57
N GLY A 180 14.90 17.50 -15.71
CA GLY A 180 15.35 17.38 -14.31
C GLY A 180 14.80 18.47 -13.38
N LYS A 181 13.78 19.23 -13.80
CA LYS A 181 13.15 20.27 -13.01
C LYS A 181 11.65 20.13 -12.94
N LEU A 182 11.08 20.44 -11.78
CA LEU A 182 9.65 20.50 -11.58
C LEU A 182 9.06 21.65 -12.40
N THR A 183 7.99 21.36 -13.14
CA THR A 183 7.29 22.40 -13.93
C THR A 183 6.29 23.21 -13.11
N GLY A 184 5.97 22.78 -11.89
CA GLY A 184 4.90 23.34 -11.08
C GLY A 184 3.52 22.80 -11.47
N LYS A 185 3.45 21.66 -12.15
CA LYS A 185 2.20 21.00 -12.56
C LYS A 185 2.17 19.55 -12.12
N LEU A 186 0.97 18.98 -12.14
CA LEU A 186 0.73 17.56 -11.99
C LEU A 186 0.80 16.85 -13.34
N ALA A 187 1.38 15.65 -13.38
CA ALA A 187 1.54 14.87 -14.60
C ALA A 187 0.31 13.99 -14.93
N ALA A 188 -0.62 13.84 -14.00
CA ALA A 188 -1.79 12.98 -14.13
C ALA A 188 -3.00 13.55 -13.36
N ASP A 189 -4.14 12.86 -13.43
CA ASP A 189 -5.33 13.17 -12.65
C ASP A 189 -5.07 13.13 -11.14
N ILE A 190 -5.74 14.00 -10.42
CA ILE A 190 -5.56 14.17 -8.97
C ILE A 190 -6.22 13.02 -8.22
N VAL A 191 -5.49 12.46 -7.27
CA VAL A 191 -6.01 11.50 -6.29
C VAL A 191 -6.94 12.23 -5.34
N THR A 192 -8.25 11.96 -5.49
CA THR A 192 -9.32 12.54 -4.68
C THR A 192 -9.78 11.56 -3.59
N LYS A 193 -10.73 11.97 -2.77
CA LYS A 193 -11.38 11.08 -1.79
C LYS A 193 -12.12 9.91 -2.47
N GLU A 194 -12.68 10.15 -3.67
CA GLU A 194 -13.31 9.12 -4.50
C GLU A 194 -12.25 8.14 -5.02
N SER A 195 -11.10 8.64 -5.46
CA SER A 195 -9.97 7.78 -5.87
C SER A 195 -9.50 6.87 -4.74
N LYS A 196 -9.43 7.38 -3.49
CA LYS A 196 -9.07 6.57 -2.32
C LYS A 196 -10.05 5.42 -2.08
N LEU A 197 -11.35 5.68 -2.18
CA LEU A 197 -12.39 4.65 -2.06
C LEU A 197 -12.29 3.62 -3.20
N ILE A 198 -12.19 4.08 -4.45
CA ILE A 198 -12.10 3.20 -5.62
C ILE A 198 -10.88 2.29 -5.47
N GLN A 199 -9.74 2.84 -5.06
CA GLN A 199 -8.52 2.06 -4.93
C GLN A 199 -8.58 0.99 -3.82
N LEU A 200 -9.27 1.28 -2.71
CA LEU A 200 -9.56 0.26 -1.69
C LEU A 200 -10.37 -0.91 -2.29
N LEU A 201 -11.41 -0.60 -3.07
CA LEU A 201 -12.25 -1.60 -3.72
C LEU A 201 -11.46 -2.42 -4.75
N ASP A 202 -10.67 -1.76 -5.60
CA ASP A 202 -9.89 -2.41 -6.66
C ASP A 202 -8.85 -3.37 -6.06
N TRP A 203 -8.10 -2.94 -5.05
CA TRP A 203 -7.12 -3.81 -4.38
C TRP A 203 -7.77 -4.94 -3.57
N ALA A 204 -8.97 -4.73 -3.00
CA ALA A 204 -9.72 -5.81 -2.37
C ALA A 204 -10.06 -6.91 -3.38
N VAL A 205 -10.51 -6.52 -4.59
CA VAL A 205 -10.78 -7.47 -5.69
C VAL A 205 -9.49 -8.14 -6.16
N GLU A 206 -8.42 -7.39 -6.37
CA GLU A 206 -7.11 -7.91 -6.83
C GLU A 206 -6.54 -8.93 -5.85
N CYS A 207 -6.67 -8.67 -4.54
CA CYS A 207 -6.20 -9.57 -3.48
C CYS A 207 -7.17 -10.72 -3.17
N GLY A 208 -8.36 -10.73 -3.76
CA GLY A 208 -9.41 -11.70 -3.42
C GLY A 208 -9.90 -11.58 -1.97
N VAL A 209 -9.88 -10.37 -1.42
CA VAL A 209 -10.30 -10.05 -0.03
C VAL A 209 -11.71 -9.49 -0.05
N ASP A 210 -12.61 -10.08 0.76
CA ASP A 210 -13.94 -9.53 0.98
C ASP A 210 -13.85 -8.17 1.68
N MET A 211 -14.73 -7.23 1.33
CA MET A 211 -14.77 -5.90 1.95
C MET A 211 -14.91 -5.94 3.48
N ALA A 212 -15.58 -6.94 4.02
CA ALA A 212 -15.66 -7.17 5.47
C ALA A 212 -14.29 -7.43 6.13
N HIS A 213 -13.28 -7.84 5.35
CA HIS A 213 -11.92 -8.09 5.80
C HIS A 213 -10.92 -7.02 5.36
N THR A 214 -11.41 -5.88 4.86
CA THR A 214 -10.57 -4.72 4.58
C THR A 214 -10.44 -3.81 5.80
N VAL A 215 -9.31 -3.12 5.88
CA VAL A 215 -9.03 -2.11 6.90
C VAL A 215 -8.66 -0.82 6.20
N ALA A 216 -9.25 0.31 6.62
CA ALA A 216 -8.85 1.63 6.13
C ALA A 216 -8.43 2.52 7.29
N ILE A 217 -7.28 3.21 7.16
CA ILE A 217 -6.70 4.08 8.19
C ILE A 217 -6.38 5.44 7.59
N GLY A 218 -6.80 6.53 8.24
CA GLY A 218 -6.49 7.88 7.79
C GLY A 218 -6.81 8.95 8.82
N ASP A 219 -6.33 10.17 8.61
CA ASP A 219 -6.49 11.31 9.52
C ASP A 219 -7.43 12.40 8.97
N GLY A 220 -7.54 12.47 7.64
CA GLY A 220 -8.15 13.58 6.91
C GLY A 220 -9.58 13.33 6.43
N ALA A 221 -10.30 14.41 6.06
CA ALA A 221 -11.65 14.31 5.52
C ALA A 221 -11.71 13.61 4.13
N ASN A 222 -10.58 13.58 3.42
CA ASN A 222 -10.41 12.84 2.17
C ASN A 222 -10.37 11.31 2.38
N ASP A 223 -10.16 10.83 3.61
CA ASP A 223 -10.14 9.41 3.94
C ASP A 223 -11.51 8.87 4.34
N ILE A 224 -12.44 9.75 4.69
CA ILE A 224 -13.76 9.36 5.21
C ILE A 224 -14.46 8.33 4.32
N PRO A 225 -14.54 8.49 2.98
CA PRO A 225 -15.23 7.50 2.15
C PRO A 225 -14.61 6.09 2.23
N MET A 226 -13.27 5.96 2.20
CA MET A 226 -12.63 4.65 2.33
C MET A 226 -12.75 4.08 3.74
N ILE A 227 -12.66 4.93 4.79
CA ILE A 227 -12.86 4.54 6.20
C ILE A 227 -14.26 3.96 6.42
N GLN A 228 -15.29 4.60 5.84
CA GLN A 228 -16.68 4.16 5.99
C GLN A 228 -17.02 2.92 5.18
N ALA A 229 -16.31 2.66 4.07
CA ALA A 229 -16.55 1.51 3.21
C ALA A 229 -15.81 0.25 3.67
N ALA A 230 -14.71 0.39 4.38
CA ALA A 230 -13.92 -0.74 4.88
C ALA A 230 -14.66 -1.53 5.96
N GLY A 231 -14.38 -2.83 6.07
CA GLY A 231 -14.85 -3.67 7.16
C GLY A 231 -14.41 -3.12 8.53
N THR A 232 -13.16 -2.64 8.63
CA THR A 232 -12.64 -1.98 9.83
C THR A 232 -12.10 -0.60 9.45
N GLY A 233 -12.84 0.46 9.72
CA GLY A 233 -12.44 1.84 9.45
C GLY A 233 -11.87 2.53 10.70
N ILE A 234 -10.67 3.10 10.60
CA ILE A 234 -9.93 3.68 11.74
C ILE A 234 -9.54 5.12 11.43
N ALA A 235 -9.99 6.05 12.27
CA ALA A 235 -9.49 7.43 12.31
C ALA A 235 -8.24 7.48 13.18
N PHE A 236 -7.07 7.84 12.61
CA PHE A 236 -5.79 7.85 13.30
C PHE A 236 -5.32 9.27 13.58
N CYS A 237 -5.24 9.68 14.85
CA CYS A 237 -4.90 11.05 15.27
C CYS A 237 -5.64 12.11 14.45
N ALA A 238 -6.89 11.81 14.13
CA ALA A 238 -7.65 12.42 13.05
C ALA A 238 -8.27 13.76 13.45
N LYS A 239 -8.52 14.58 12.43
CA LYS A 239 -9.33 15.79 12.55
C LYS A 239 -10.74 15.45 13.04
N PRO A 240 -11.43 16.35 13.78
CA PRO A 240 -12.71 16.04 14.40
C PRO A 240 -13.76 15.40 13.48
N LYS A 241 -13.90 15.93 12.26
CA LYS A 241 -14.85 15.42 11.26
C LYS A 241 -14.56 13.96 10.85
N THR A 242 -13.30 13.60 10.69
CA THR A 242 -12.89 12.22 10.33
C THR A 242 -13.08 11.30 11.52
N ARG A 243 -12.72 11.77 12.73
CA ARG A 243 -12.91 11.03 13.97
C ARG A 243 -14.39 10.69 14.22
N GLU A 244 -15.29 11.63 13.97
CA GLU A 244 -16.75 11.44 14.12
C GLU A 244 -17.35 10.47 13.09
N ALA A 245 -16.74 10.41 11.88
CA ALA A 245 -17.21 9.59 10.77
C ALA A 245 -16.75 8.14 10.83
N ALA A 246 -15.70 7.84 11.60
CA ALA A 246 -15.07 6.53 11.66
C ALA A 246 -15.67 5.65 12.78
N PRO A 247 -15.84 4.33 12.57
CA PRO A 247 -16.28 3.40 13.62
C PRO A 247 -15.25 3.24 14.74
N PHE A 248 -13.97 3.38 14.45
CA PHE A 248 -12.89 3.31 15.44
C PHE A 248 -11.99 4.55 15.35
N ALA A 249 -11.41 4.95 16.49
CA ALA A 249 -10.45 6.05 16.56
C ALA A 249 -9.26 5.69 17.45
N ILE A 250 -8.07 6.12 17.01
CA ILE A 250 -6.82 6.04 17.76
C ILE A 250 -6.32 7.47 17.93
N ASP A 251 -6.27 7.96 19.17
CA ASP A 251 -5.80 9.30 19.49
C ASP A 251 -4.32 9.32 19.95
N GLU A 252 -3.75 8.16 20.26
CA GLU A 252 -2.32 7.99 20.53
C GLU A 252 -1.55 7.77 19.22
N ARG A 253 -0.42 8.48 19.04
CA ARG A 253 0.37 8.38 17.80
C ARG A 253 1.22 7.11 17.78
N ASN A 254 0.56 5.97 17.69
CA ASN A 254 1.16 4.64 17.57
C ASN A 254 0.29 3.75 16.67
N LEU A 255 0.74 3.49 15.44
CA LEU A 255 0.00 2.70 14.45
C LEU A 255 -0.17 1.23 14.85
N MET A 256 0.68 0.68 15.73
CA MET A 256 0.48 -0.70 16.20
C MET A 256 -0.84 -0.90 16.94
N LEU A 257 -1.42 0.16 17.52
CA LEU A 257 -2.74 0.08 18.16
C LEU A 257 -3.86 -0.30 17.18
N ALA A 258 -3.66 -0.07 15.88
CA ALA A 258 -4.59 -0.56 14.86
C ALA A 258 -4.67 -2.09 14.83
N MET A 259 -3.56 -2.80 15.08
CA MET A 259 -3.57 -4.27 15.16
C MET A 259 -4.47 -4.79 16.28
N ASP A 260 -4.55 -4.09 17.41
CA ASP A 260 -5.42 -4.48 18.53
C ASP A 260 -6.90 -4.38 18.15
N ILE A 261 -7.27 -3.41 17.30
CA ILE A 261 -8.62 -3.26 16.76
C ILE A 261 -8.90 -4.35 15.74
N ILE A 262 -8.01 -4.50 14.74
CA ILE A 262 -8.15 -5.46 13.63
C ILE A 262 -8.26 -6.91 14.11
N LEU A 263 -7.58 -7.27 15.19
CA LEU A 263 -7.57 -8.64 15.71
C LEU A 263 -8.75 -8.96 16.64
N ARG A 264 -9.53 -7.96 17.06
CA ARG A 264 -10.75 -8.16 17.86
C ARG A 264 -12.01 -8.32 17.01
N ASP A 265 -11.94 -7.85 15.77
CA ASP A 265 -12.97 -7.94 14.74
C ASP A 265 -12.84 -9.27 13.96
#